data_1b2c904ae3a0e792a38f52e1236fb28d
#
_entry.id   1b2c904ae3a0e792a38f52e1236fb28d
#
_cell.length_a   1.000
_cell.length_b   1.000
_cell.length_c   1.000
_cell.angle_alpha   90.00
_cell.angle_beta   90.00
_cell.angle_gamma   90.00
#
_symmetry.space_group_name_H-M   'P 1'
#
loop_
_entity.id
_entity.type
_entity.pdbx_description
1 polymer ?
#
loop_
_entity_poly.entity_id
_entity_poly.type
_entity_poly.pdbx_seq_one_letter_code
_entity_poly.pdbx_strand_id
1 'polypeptide(L)'
;MILKIFFIKNSFPNLIYYIINYIYLFFLLGKWEFVMKSNLGKTLRAIRTGKNRSLTSIADNYLSKSQISRFERGESEISCIRLINILDKLNVTLDEFIILYNNDNKNSKKNFIDLVNYIRKLYFKNELEKLKGLLLDSKDYNLNQLDKIMIKCIINTIDKSISPSENELLYLTDYLFNVDVWRYYEIILLGNCVHSIQYNSLFLLTKEMINNYIYSSLNKNNKKIVTQLAINCLIISIKNEEFQNCNYLISEIKKLLFNELNYYEQTVFLYTEGWLEFKKKIDGGKIKMERALKVFSLLNEQDMFNRYSEHYKNVIDNVK
;
A
#
# COMPACT_ATOMS: atom_id res chain seq x y z
N MET A 1 -38.72 -16.07 -13.40
CA MET A 1 -39.68 -16.52 -14.44
C MET A 1 -39.00 -17.69 -15.14
N ILE A 2 -39.40 -18.93 -14.80
CA ILE A 2 -38.79 -20.19 -15.22
C ILE A 2 -39.38 -20.53 -16.59
N LEU A 3 -38.57 -20.53 -17.61
CA LEU A 3 -38.93 -21.04 -18.95
C LEU A 3 -38.77 -22.54 -18.95
N LYS A 4 -39.91 -23.27 -18.95
CA LYS A 4 -39.98 -24.69 -19.30
C LYS A 4 -39.72 -24.85 -20.80
N ILE A 5 -38.59 -25.45 -21.15
CA ILE A 5 -38.30 -25.89 -22.51
C ILE A 5 -38.82 -27.30 -22.70
N PHE A 6 -39.82 -27.46 -23.60
CA PHE A 6 -40.37 -28.73 -24.04
C PHE A 6 -39.33 -29.53 -24.81
N PHE A 7 -39.13 -30.79 -24.44
CA PHE A 7 -38.33 -31.75 -25.16
C PHE A 7 -39.06 -32.18 -26.46
N ILE A 8 -38.45 -31.92 -27.62
CA ILE A 8 -38.77 -32.61 -28.86
C ILE A 8 -37.67 -33.62 -29.08
N LYS A 9 -38.04 -34.91 -29.02
CA LYS A 9 -37.20 -36.05 -29.37
C LYS A 9 -37.01 -36.07 -30.89
N ASN A 10 -35.77 -35.96 -31.37
CA ASN A 10 -35.06 -36.82 -32.33
C ASN A 10 -34.00 -36.03 -33.10
N SER A 11 -32.79 -36.61 -33.08
CA SER A 11 -31.65 -36.38 -33.98
C SER A 11 -30.96 -34.98 -33.92
N PHE A 12 -29.75 -35.01 -33.38
CA PHE A 12 -28.76 -33.92 -33.20
C PHE A 12 -28.88 -33.02 -31.96
N PRO A 13 -28.84 -33.58 -30.74
CA PRO A 13 -28.95 -32.75 -29.54
C PRO A 13 -27.66 -31.99 -29.17
N ASN A 14 -26.49 -32.39 -29.68
CA ASN A 14 -25.23 -31.85 -29.14
C ASN A 14 -24.75 -30.57 -29.85
N LEU A 15 -25.05 -30.40 -31.14
CA LEU A 15 -24.54 -29.26 -31.92
C LEU A 15 -25.25 -27.95 -31.55
N ILE A 16 -26.57 -27.99 -31.35
CA ILE A 16 -27.37 -26.82 -30.96
C ILE A 16 -27.02 -26.38 -29.51
N TYR A 17 -26.78 -27.34 -28.59
CA TYR A 17 -26.37 -27.04 -27.21
C TYR A 17 -24.99 -26.37 -27.16
N TYR A 18 -24.02 -26.82 -27.98
CA TYR A 18 -22.71 -26.21 -28.10
C TYR A 18 -22.77 -24.82 -28.75
N ILE A 19 -23.60 -24.62 -29.79
CA ILE A 19 -23.78 -23.31 -30.44
C ILE A 19 -24.44 -22.32 -29.49
N ILE A 20 -25.48 -22.72 -28.76
CA ILE A 20 -26.14 -21.83 -27.79
C ILE A 20 -25.21 -21.47 -26.65
N ASN A 21 -24.43 -22.41 -26.09
CA ASN A 21 -23.42 -22.12 -25.05
C ASN A 21 -22.27 -21.25 -25.60
N TYR A 22 -21.85 -21.43 -26.83
CA TYR A 22 -20.79 -20.60 -27.45
C TYR A 22 -21.29 -19.17 -27.72
N ILE A 23 -22.54 -19.00 -28.15
CA ILE A 23 -23.19 -17.70 -28.33
C ILE A 23 -23.42 -17.03 -26.98
N TYR A 24 -23.82 -17.78 -25.93
CA TYR A 24 -24.01 -17.25 -24.59
C TYR A 24 -22.69 -16.83 -23.94
N LEU A 25 -21.62 -17.62 -24.14
CA LEU A 25 -20.26 -17.30 -23.69
C LEU A 25 -19.71 -16.08 -24.42
N PHE A 26 -19.93 -16.00 -25.75
CA PHE A 26 -19.52 -14.85 -26.57
C PHE A 26 -20.29 -13.57 -26.17
N PHE A 27 -21.57 -13.68 -25.85
CA PHE A 27 -22.37 -12.55 -25.35
C PHE A 27 -21.95 -12.11 -23.94
N LEU A 28 -21.58 -13.04 -23.06
CA LEU A 28 -21.07 -12.74 -21.72
C LEU A 28 -19.69 -12.07 -21.80
N LEU A 29 -18.77 -12.61 -22.58
CA LEU A 29 -17.42 -12.04 -22.75
C LEU A 29 -17.48 -10.67 -23.44
N GLY A 30 -18.29 -10.52 -24.49
CA GLY A 30 -18.49 -9.23 -25.17
C GLY A 30 -19.13 -8.17 -24.28
N LYS A 31 -20.04 -8.55 -23.38
CA LYS A 31 -20.67 -7.63 -22.44
C LYS A 31 -19.71 -7.17 -21.31
N TRP A 32 -18.80 -8.06 -20.87
CA TRP A 32 -17.79 -7.71 -19.88
C TRP A 32 -16.73 -6.76 -20.44
N GLU A 33 -16.24 -7.00 -21.65
CA GLU A 33 -15.32 -6.08 -22.32
C GLU A 33 -15.97 -4.72 -22.60
N PHE A 34 -17.23 -4.70 -23.02
CA PHE A 34 -17.95 -3.48 -23.34
C PHE A 34 -18.23 -2.63 -22.08
N VAL A 35 -18.53 -3.26 -20.93
CA VAL A 35 -18.73 -2.54 -19.66
C VAL A 35 -17.42 -1.91 -19.14
N MET A 36 -16.29 -2.61 -19.26
CA MET A 36 -14.98 -2.08 -18.86
C MET A 36 -14.54 -0.92 -19.77
N LYS A 37 -14.66 -1.06 -21.08
CA LYS A 37 -14.34 -0.01 -22.07
C LYS A 37 -15.14 1.28 -21.86
N SER A 38 -16.43 1.14 -21.47
CA SER A 38 -17.30 2.30 -21.30
C SER A 38 -16.91 3.20 -20.12
N ASN A 39 -16.25 2.66 -19.11
CA ASN A 39 -15.98 3.41 -17.87
C ASN A 39 -14.73 4.32 -17.97
N LEU A 40 -13.62 3.86 -18.55
CA LEU A 40 -12.43 4.69 -18.77
C LEU A 40 -12.74 5.89 -19.68
N GLY A 41 -13.46 5.65 -20.77
CA GLY A 41 -13.89 6.71 -21.70
C GLY A 41 -14.83 7.72 -21.04
N LYS A 42 -15.78 7.26 -20.21
CA LYS A 42 -16.68 8.14 -19.46
C LYS A 42 -15.92 9.03 -18.49
N THR A 43 -14.96 8.47 -17.75
CA THR A 43 -14.12 9.24 -16.82
C THR A 43 -13.33 10.30 -17.57
N LEU A 44 -12.72 9.96 -18.73
CA LEU A 44 -12.02 10.93 -19.56
C LEU A 44 -12.95 12.05 -20.02
N ARG A 45 -14.15 11.68 -20.47
CA ARG A 45 -15.18 12.66 -20.90
C ARG A 45 -15.57 13.61 -19.77
N ALA A 46 -15.81 13.05 -18.56
CA ALA A 46 -16.17 13.86 -17.38
C ALA A 46 -15.07 14.89 -17.05
N ILE A 47 -13.80 14.45 -17.05
CA ILE A 47 -12.65 15.33 -16.81
C ILE A 47 -12.58 16.41 -17.89
N ARG A 48 -12.62 16.03 -19.17
CA ARG A 48 -12.52 16.97 -20.29
C ARG A 48 -13.63 18.00 -20.25
N THR A 49 -14.88 17.57 -20.08
CA THR A 49 -16.04 18.49 -20.02
C THR A 49 -16.02 19.36 -18.77
N GLY A 50 -15.63 18.82 -17.63
CA GLY A 50 -15.46 19.58 -16.39
C GLY A 50 -14.39 20.69 -16.51
N LYS A 51 -13.40 20.50 -17.38
CA LYS A 51 -12.39 21.52 -17.71
C LYS A 51 -12.77 22.40 -18.91
N ASN A 52 -14.01 22.30 -19.41
CA ASN A 52 -14.50 23.03 -20.58
C ASN A 52 -13.63 22.87 -21.85
N ARG A 53 -13.03 21.68 -22.04
CA ARG A 53 -12.18 21.40 -23.20
C ARG A 53 -12.96 20.70 -24.30
N SER A 54 -12.79 21.16 -25.54
CA SER A 54 -13.36 20.49 -26.72
C SER A 54 -12.56 19.25 -27.10
N LEU A 55 -13.17 18.32 -27.85
CA LEU A 55 -12.45 17.18 -28.43
C LEU A 55 -11.30 17.62 -29.35
N THR A 56 -11.47 18.77 -30.03
CA THR A 56 -10.47 19.31 -30.95
C THR A 56 -9.25 19.84 -30.21
N SER A 57 -9.43 20.40 -29.01
CA SER A 57 -8.34 20.95 -28.20
C SER A 57 -7.39 19.93 -27.62
N ILE A 58 -7.83 18.63 -27.52
CA ILE A 58 -7.04 17.53 -27.00
C ILE A 58 -6.60 16.54 -28.10
N ALA A 59 -7.12 16.69 -29.32
CA ALA A 59 -6.71 15.89 -30.48
C ALA A 59 -5.32 16.32 -31.00
N ASP A 60 -4.63 15.42 -31.69
CA ASP A 60 -3.34 15.65 -32.33
C ASP A 60 -3.15 14.74 -33.56
N ASN A 61 -1.94 14.74 -34.13
CA ASN A 61 -1.59 13.90 -35.27
C ASN A 61 -1.59 12.39 -34.96
N TYR A 62 -1.48 12.02 -33.67
CA TYR A 62 -1.44 10.60 -33.21
C TYR A 62 -2.82 10.10 -32.79
N LEU A 63 -3.74 11.00 -32.44
CA LEU A 63 -5.09 10.66 -32.00
C LEU A 63 -6.11 11.70 -32.43
N SER A 64 -6.91 11.33 -33.42
CA SER A 64 -7.92 12.20 -34.03
C SER A 64 -9.12 12.45 -33.09
N LYS A 65 -9.83 13.56 -33.30
CA LYS A 65 -11.08 13.88 -32.61
C LYS A 65 -12.10 12.72 -32.64
N SER A 66 -12.21 12.01 -33.77
CA SER A 66 -13.13 10.88 -33.94
C SER A 66 -12.74 9.68 -33.08
N GLN A 67 -11.43 9.39 -32.96
CA GLN A 67 -10.92 8.32 -32.11
C GLN A 67 -11.16 8.63 -30.63
N ILE A 68 -10.89 9.85 -30.17
CA ILE A 68 -11.18 10.27 -28.80
C ILE A 68 -12.68 10.15 -28.51
N SER A 69 -13.53 10.63 -29.41
CA SER A 69 -14.98 10.54 -29.26
C SER A 69 -15.48 9.11 -29.14
N ARG A 70 -14.94 8.20 -29.96
CA ARG A 70 -15.27 6.75 -29.88
C ARG A 70 -14.82 6.14 -28.57
N PHE A 71 -13.63 6.48 -28.09
CA PHE A 71 -13.13 6.06 -26.78
C PHE A 71 -14.03 6.56 -25.65
N GLU A 72 -14.39 7.84 -25.65
CA GLU A 72 -15.28 8.44 -24.66
C GLU A 72 -16.67 7.79 -24.60
N ARG A 73 -17.14 7.23 -25.73
CA ARG A 73 -18.39 6.45 -25.79
C ARG A 73 -18.21 4.95 -25.48
N GLY A 74 -16.96 4.50 -25.26
CA GLY A 74 -16.67 3.09 -25.03
C GLY A 74 -16.71 2.22 -26.28
N GLU A 75 -16.68 2.80 -27.47
CA GLU A 75 -16.72 2.12 -28.77
C GLU A 75 -15.35 1.66 -29.27
N SER A 76 -14.27 2.16 -28.67
CA SER A 76 -12.89 1.80 -29.03
C SER A 76 -11.98 1.91 -27.83
N GLU A 77 -10.82 1.25 -27.90
CA GLU A 77 -9.71 1.43 -26.96
C GLU A 77 -8.68 2.41 -27.50
N ILE A 78 -7.87 2.95 -26.59
CA ILE A 78 -6.65 3.69 -26.90
C ILE A 78 -5.48 3.09 -26.13
N SER A 79 -4.26 3.24 -26.63
CA SER A 79 -3.07 2.82 -25.89
C SER A 79 -2.85 3.66 -24.62
N CYS A 80 -2.17 3.10 -23.62
CA CYS A 80 -1.81 3.81 -22.40
C CYS A 80 -1.03 5.10 -22.70
N ILE A 81 -0.10 5.08 -23.65
CA ILE A 81 0.68 6.26 -24.06
C ILE A 81 -0.25 7.37 -24.57
N ARG A 82 -1.25 7.02 -25.39
CA ARG A 82 -2.22 7.99 -25.89
C ARG A 82 -3.10 8.56 -24.79
N LEU A 83 -3.49 7.73 -23.82
CA LEU A 83 -4.23 8.20 -22.64
C LEU A 83 -3.39 9.21 -21.85
N ILE A 84 -2.13 8.88 -21.54
CA ILE A 84 -1.21 9.79 -20.84
C ILE A 84 -1.09 11.13 -21.56
N ASN A 85 -0.87 11.12 -22.88
CA ASN A 85 -0.77 12.34 -23.68
C ASN A 85 -2.04 13.21 -23.64
N ILE A 86 -3.23 12.59 -23.57
CA ILE A 86 -4.48 13.34 -23.41
C ILE A 86 -4.55 13.94 -22.00
N LEU A 87 -4.19 13.16 -20.99
CA LEU A 87 -4.21 13.62 -19.60
C LEU A 87 -3.25 14.81 -19.39
N ASP A 88 -2.05 14.76 -20.01
CA ASP A 88 -1.09 15.87 -19.98
C ASP A 88 -1.69 17.14 -20.58
N LYS A 89 -2.38 17.05 -21.74
CA LYS A 89 -3.08 18.18 -22.36
C LYS A 89 -4.21 18.74 -21.50
N LEU A 90 -4.78 17.89 -20.64
CA LEU A 90 -5.80 18.27 -19.69
C LEU A 90 -5.21 18.76 -18.35
N ASN A 91 -3.89 18.74 -18.17
CA ASN A 91 -3.22 18.97 -16.88
C ASN A 91 -3.85 18.12 -15.77
N VAL A 92 -3.89 16.79 -15.99
CA VAL A 92 -4.39 15.78 -15.06
C VAL A 92 -3.36 14.66 -14.97
N THR A 93 -2.98 14.29 -13.77
CA THR A 93 -2.07 13.16 -13.57
C THR A 93 -2.79 11.82 -13.76
N LEU A 94 -2.04 10.77 -14.08
CA LEU A 94 -2.61 9.42 -14.19
C LEU A 94 -3.25 8.98 -12.86
N ASP A 95 -2.64 9.35 -11.72
CA ASP A 95 -3.17 9.04 -10.39
C ASP A 95 -4.53 9.69 -10.15
N GLU A 96 -4.68 10.98 -10.49
CA GLU A 96 -5.98 11.68 -10.41
C GLU A 96 -7.03 11.00 -11.29
N PHE A 97 -6.65 10.59 -12.50
CA PHE A 97 -7.54 9.87 -13.40
C PHE A 97 -8.00 8.54 -12.82
N ILE A 98 -7.08 7.74 -12.26
CA ILE A 98 -7.39 6.45 -11.64
C ILE A 98 -8.27 6.61 -10.39
N ILE A 99 -8.03 7.64 -9.57
CA ILE A 99 -8.88 7.95 -8.41
C ILE A 99 -10.32 8.24 -8.85
N LEU A 100 -10.51 9.07 -9.88
CA LEU A 100 -11.83 9.40 -10.41
C LEU A 100 -12.51 8.17 -11.02
N TYR A 101 -11.76 7.36 -11.79
CA TYR A 101 -12.25 6.11 -12.36
C TYR A 101 -12.74 5.12 -11.30
N ASN A 102 -11.98 4.94 -10.21
CA ASN A 102 -12.33 4.03 -9.12
C ASN A 102 -13.55 4.53 -8.32
N ASN A 103 -13.71 5.83 -8.13
CA ASN A 103 -14.87 6.41 -7.45
C ASN A 103 -16.18 6.16 -8.21
N ASP A 104 -16.13 6.18 -9.54
CA ASP A 104 -17.29 5.89 -10.39
C ASP A 104 -17.62 4.39 -10.45
N ASN A 105 -16.64 3.52 -10.13
CA ASN A 105 -16.73 2.06 -10.21
C ASN A 105 -16.72 1.39 -8.84
N LYS A 106 -17.77 1.59 -8.03
CA LYS A 106 -17.91 0.98 -6.70
C LYS A 106 -17.83 -0.56 -6.66
N ASN A 107 -17.86 -1.22 -7.81
CA ASN A 107 -17.75 -2.68 -7.97
C ASN A 107 -16.36 -3.15 -8.48
N SER A 108 -15.37 -2.26 -8.60
CA SER A 108 -14.02 -2.71 -8.93
C SER A 108 -13.42 -3.46 -7.73
N LYS A 109 -12.74 -4.57 -7.99
CA LYS A 109 -11.96 -5.26 -6.94
C LYS A 109 -11.00 -4.23 -6.33
N LYS A 110 -10.98 -4.16 -5.01
CA LYS A 110 -10.13 -3.26 -4.26
C LYS A 110 -8.67 -3.68 -4.44
N ASN A 111 -7.79 -2.70 -4.63
CA ASN A 111 -6.37 -2.91 -4.83
C ASN A 111 -5.62 -3.07 -3.47
N PHE A 112 -4.30 -3.28 -3.54
CA PHE A 112 -3.46 -3.45 -2.35
C PHE A 112 -3.45 -2.20 -1.43
N ILE A 113 -3.54 -1.00 -1.99
CA ILE A 113 -3.60 0.26 -1.21
C ILE A 113 -4.92 0.31 -0.42
N ASP A 114 -6.03 -0.08 -1.06
CA ASP A 114 -7.33 -0.16 -0.39
C ASP A 114 -7.32 -1.19 0.74
N LEU A 115 -6.67 -2.34 0.51
CA LEU A 115 -6.46 -3.38 1.53
C LEU A 115 -5.70 -2.83 2.74
N VAL A 116 -4.55 -2.20 2.51
CA VAL A 116 -3.71 -1.63 3.58
C VAL A 116 -4.47 -0.56 4.37
N ASN A 117 -5.20 0.33 3.69
CA ASN A 117 -6.03 1.34 4.35
C ASN A 117 -7.17 0.72 5.18
N TYR A 118 -7.79 -0.34 4.67
CA TYR A 118 -8.83 -1.06 5.39
C TYR A 118 -8.29 -1.77 6.64
N ILE A 119 -7.17 -2.50 6.50
CA ILE A 119 -6.47 -3.15 7.62
C ILE A 119 -6.11 -2.12 8.70
N ARG A 120 -5.53 -0.98 8.30
CA ARG A 120 -5.18 0.11 9.22
C ARG A 120 -6.40 0.60 9.99
N LYS A 121 -7.52 0.83 9.30
CA LYS A 121 -8.78 1.26 9.93
C LYS A 121 -9.28 0.22 10.95
N LEU A 122 -9.25 -1.08 10.61
CA LEU A 122 -9.66 -2.15 11.52
C LEU A 122 -8.74 -2.24 12.74
N TYR A 123 -7.42 -2.11 12.52
CA TYR A 123 -6.42 -2.14 13.59
C TYR A 123 -6.64 -1.01 14.60
N PHE A 124 -6.81 0.24 14.15
CA PHE A 124 -7.06 1.38 15.02
C PHE A 124 -8.40 1.32 15.75
N LYS A 125 -9.40 0.67 15.17
CA LYS A 125 -10.70 0.44 15.81
C LYS A 125 -10.74 -0.79 16.71
N ASN A 126 -9.63 -1.53 16.80
CA ASN A 126 -9.52 -2.79 17.52
C ASN A 126 -10.55 -3.85 17.05
N GLU A 127 -10.90 -3.84 15.76
CA GLU A 127 -11.87 -4.75 15.14
C GLU A 127 -11.20 -6.07 14.73
N LEU A 128 -10.70 -6.84 15.70
CA LEU A 128 -9.89 -8.04 15.50
C LEU A 128 -10.62 -9.13 14.70
N GLU A 129 -11.90 -9.37 14.97
CA GLU A 129 -12.67 -10.41 14.26
C GLU A 129 -12.82 -10.11 12.75
N LYS A 130 -12.92 -8.84 12.36
CA LYS A 130 -12.92 -8.46 10.95
C LYS A 130 -11.55 -8.65 10.29
N LEU A 131 -10.45 -8.41 11.03
CA LEU A 131 -9.11 -8.70 10.55
C LEU A 131 -8.92 -10.22 10.32
N LYS A 132 -9.38 -11.07 11.26
CA LYS A 132 -9.39 -12.52 11.10
C LYS A 132 -10.25 -12.97 9.93
N GLY A 133 -11.40 -12.32 9.73
CA GLY A 133 -12.32 -12.57 8.62
C GLY A 133 -11.66 -12.39 7.24
N LEU A 134 -10.69 -11.49 7.09
CA LEU A 134 -9.95 -11.33 5.85
C LEU A 134 -9.16 -12.58 5.42
N LEU A 135 -8.70 -13.38 6.39
CA LEU A 135 -7.98 -14.62 6.10
C LEU A 135 -8.90 -15.75 5.62
N LEU A 136 -10.18 -15.72 6.01
CA LEU A 136 -11.17 -16.76 5.72
C LEU A 136 -11.92 -16.51 4.42
N ASP A 137 -12.43 -15.30 4.21
CA ASP A 137 -13.22 -14.91 3.04
C ASP A 137 -12.95 -13.44 2.67
N SER A 138 -12.16 -13.24 1.64
CA SER A 138 -11.81 -11.90 1.13
C SER A 138 -12.43 -11.64 -0.23
N LYS A 139 -13.78 -11.71 -0.34
CA LYS A 139 -14.51 -11.50 -1.63
C LYS A 139 -14.15 -10.18 -2.31
N ASP A 140 -13.86 -9.15 -1.52
CA ASP A 140 -13.54 -7.81 -2.00
C ASP A 140 -12.08 -7.65 -2.46
N TYR A 141 -11.17 -8.51 -1.97
CA TYR A 141 -9.73 -8.43 -2.19
C TYR A 141 -9.21 -9.75 -2.78
N ASN A 142 -8.32 -9.65 -3.76
CA ASN A 142 -7.63 -10.83 -4.31
C ASN A 142 -6.32 -11.02 -3.54
N LEU A 143 -6.39 -11.61 -2.34
CA LEU A 143 -5.22 -11.80 -1.48
C LEU A 143 -4.30 -12.89 -2.01
N ASN A 144 -3.04 -12.53 -2.24
CA ASN A 144 -1.97 -13.50 -2.47
C ASN A 144 -1.43 -14.07 -1.14
N GLN A 145 -0.47 -14.98 -1.22
CA GLN A 145 0.12 -15.61 -0.03
C GLN A 145 0.85 -14.60 0.87
N LEU A 146 1.59 -13.65 0.29
CA LEU A 146 2.31 -12.61 1.05
C LEU A 146 1.36 -11.67 1.78
N ASP A 147 0.22 -11.31 1.16
CA ASP A 147 -0.81 -10.50 1.80
C ASP A 147 -1.39 -11.20 3.03
N LYS A 148 -1.64 -12.51 2.93
CA LYS A 148 -2.14 -13.32 4.06
C LYS A 148 -1.11 -13.43 5.19
N ILE A 149 0.17 -13.60 4.86
CA ILE A 149 1.26 -13.61 5.84
C ILE A 149 1.33 -12.26 6.55
N MET A 150 1.28 -11.15 5.81
CA MET A 150 1.26 -9.80 6.39
C MET A 150 0.08 -9.61 7.35
N ILE A 151 -1.12 -10.04 6.97
CA ILE A 151 -2.31 -9.95 7.84
C ILE A 151 -2.10 -10.78 9.12
N LYS A 152 -1.55 -12.01 9.04
CA LYS A 152 -1.21 -12.81 10.21
C LYS A 152 -0.19 -12.11 11.12
N CYS A 153 0.85 -11.49 10.55
CA CYS A 153 1.83 -10.71 11.30
C CYS A 153 1.16 -9.56 12.08
N ILE A 154 0.24 -8.84 11.44
CA ILE A 154 -0.50 -7.75 12.08
C ILE A 154 -1.39 -8.28 13.20
N ILE A 155 -2.17 -9.34 12.94
CA ILE A 155 -3.03 -9.97 13.96
C ILE A 155 -2.18 -10.43 15.16
N ASN A 156 -1.02 -11.04 14.92
CA ASN A 156 -0.12 -11.51 15.97
C ASN A 156 0.38 -10.40 16.91
N THR A 157 0.33 -9.14 16.52
CA THR A 157 0.65 -8.02 17.42
C THR A 157 -0.42 -7.81 18.49
N ILE A 158 -1.66 -8.22 18.23
CA ILE A 158 -2.82 -8.09 19.13
C ILE A 158 -3.16 -9.43 19.79
N ASP A 159 -3.21 -10.50 18.98
CA ASP A 159 -3.63 -11.83 19.39
C ASP A 159 -2.54 -12.87 19.02
N LYS A 160 -1.83 -13.36 20.01
CA LYS A 160 -0.73 -14.33 19.84
C LYS A 160 -1.19 -15.73 19.41
N SER A 161 -2.48 -16.01 19.45
CA SER A 161 -3.02 -17.31 19.00
C SER A 161 -2.94 -17.50 17.48
N ILE A 162 -2.85 -16.39 16.72
CA ILE A 162 -2.67 -16.40 15.26
C ILE A 162 -1.31 -15.81 14.93
N SER A 163 -0.39 -16.68 14.55
CA SER A 163 0.96 -16.31 14.10
C SER A 163 1.26 -16.89 12.72
N PRO A 164 2.09 -16.24 11.91
CA PRO A 164 2.63 -16.88 10.72
C PRO A 164 3.52 -18.07 11.13
N SER A 165 3.50 -19.15 10.35
CA SER A 165 4.40 -20.30 10.54
C SER A 165 5.85 -19.93 10.13
N GLU A 166 6.83 -20.73 10.55
CA GLU A 166 8.22 -20.55 10.12
C GLU A 166 8.38 -20.60 8.60
N ASN A 167 7.70 -21.54 7.94
CA ASN A 167 7.73 -21.65 6.47
C ASN A 167 7.13 -20.41 5.78
N GLU A 168 6.07 -19.81 6.36
CA GLU A 168 5.49 -18.58 5.85
C GLU A 168 6.46 -17.39 6.03
N LEU A 169 7.14 -17.31 7.15
CA LEU A 169 8.15 -16.26 7.38
C LEU A 169 9.37 -16.46 6.48
N LEU A 170 9.81 -17.70 6.25
CA LEU A 170 10.86 -18.01 5.31
C LEU A 170 10.46 -17.60 3.89
N TYR A 171 9.26 -17.96 3.43
CA TYR A 171 8.74 -17.58 2.13
C TYR A 171 8.69 -16.05 1.94
N LEU A 172 8.28 -15.31 2.98
CA LEU A 172 8.28 -13.84 2.98
C LEU A 172 9.69 -13.26 2.88
N THR A 173 10.63 -13.76 3.69
CA THR A 173 12.01 -13.25 3.71
C THR A 173 12.74 -13.59 2.43
N ASP A 174 12.56 -14.80 1.88
CA ASP A 174 13.13 -15.19 0.59
C ASP A 174 12.60 -14.30 -0.55
N TYR A 175 11.30 -14.00 -0.57
CA TYR A 175 10.73 -13.05 -1.53
C TYR A 175 11.42 -11.69 -1.42
N LEU A 176 11.51 -11.13 -0.20
CA LEU A 176 12.05 -9.79 0.01
C LEU A 176 13.56 -9.71 -0.30
N PHE A 177 14.34 -10.77 -0.06
CA PHE A 177 15.76 -10.83 -0.42
C PHE A 177 16.00 -10.95 -1.94
N ASN A 178 15.03 -11.43 -2.70
CA ASN A 178 15.11 -11.55 -4.16
C ASN A 178 14.58 -10.30 -4.90
N VAL A 179 14.22 -9.23 -4.20
CA VAL A 179 13.71 -7.98 -4.81
C VAL A 179 14.86 -7.06 -5.16
N ASP A 180 15.08 -6.80 -6.45
CA ASP A 180 16.11 -5.86 -6.92
C ASP A 180 15.75 -4.39 -6.65
N VAL A 181 14.45 -4.06 -6.75
CA VAL A 181 13.96 -2.68 -6.62
C VAL A 181 12.78 -2.63 -5.67
N TRP A 182 12.98 -2.00 -4.54
CA TRP A 182 11.95 -1.84 -3.51
C TRP A 182 10.93 -0.78 -3.89
N ARG A 183 9.65 -1.19 -3.95
CA ARG A 183 8.49 -0.33 -4.23
C ARG A 183 7.56 -0.32 -3.02
N TYR A 184 6.44 0.38 -3.17
CA TYR A 184 5.44 0.52 -2.10
C TYR A 184 5.00 -0.83 -1.51
N TYR A 185 4.81 -1.86 -2.35
CA TYR A 185 4.36 -3.19 -1.91
C TYR A 185 5.35 -3.83 -0.94
N GLU A 186 6.62 -3.93 -1.32
CA GLU A 186 7.69 -4.56 -0.52
C GLU A 186 7.95 -3.79 0.77
N ILE A 187 7.94 -2.45 0.70
CA ILE A 187 8.12 -1.58 1.86
C ILE A 187 7.00 -1.81 2.87
N ILE A 188 5.74 -1.90 2.42
CA ILE A 188 4.60 -2.16 3.30
C ILE A 188 4.62 -3.58 3.88
N LEU A 189 5.00 -4.59 3.07
CA LEU A 189 5.17 -5.96 3.57
C LEU A 189 6.17 -6.01 4.72
N LEU A 190 7.40 -5.51 4.49
CA LEU A 190 8.43 -5.48 5.53
C LEU A 190 7.93 -4.73 6.78
N GLY A 191 7.31 -3.56 6.58
CA GLY A 191 6.85 -2.70 7.66
C GLY A 191 5.83 -3.32 8.60
N ASN A 192 4.92 -4.11 8.05
CA ASN A 192 3.90 -4.78 8.84
C ASN A 192 4.36 -6.12 9.45
N CYS A 193 5.51 -6.65 9.01
CA CYS A 193 6.05 -7.92 9.47
C CYS A 193 7.27 -7.79 10.40
N VAL A 194 7.71 -6.57 10.73
CA VAL A 194 8.95 -6.29 11.50
C VAL A 194 9.05 -7.04 12.82
N HIS A 195 7.92 -7.28 13.50
CA HIS A 195 7.88 -7.98 14.79
C HIS A 195 7.89 -9.49 14.69
N SER A 196 7.70 -10.05 13.48
CA SER A 196 7.65 -11.48 13.22
C SER A 196 8.93 -11.99 12.55
N ILE A 197 9.70 -11.12 11.92
CA ILE A 197 10.96 -11.45 11.24
C ILE A 197 12.10 -11.49 12.27
N GLN A 198 13.01 -12.47 12.13
CA GLN A 198 14.21 -12.55 12.95
C GLN A 198 15.09 -11.31 12.75
N TYR A 199 15.71 -10.82 13.82
CA TYR A 199 16.43 -9.56 13.85
C TYR A 199 17.50 -9.42 12.74
N ASN A 200 18.33 -10.44 12.55
CA ASN A 200 19.40 -10.39 11.53
C ASN A 200 18.81 -10.21 10.11
N SER A 201 17.79 -10.96 9.78
CA SER A 201 17.08 -10.82 8.49
C SER A 201 16.40 -9.45 8.38
N LEU A 202 15.75 -8.96 9.43
CA LEU A 202 15.13 -7.64 9.47
C LEU A 202 16.15 -6.53 9.20
N PHE A 203 17.32 -6.57 9.86
CA PHE A 203 18.35 -5.57 9.66
C PHE A 203 18.90 -5.57 8.22
N LEU A 204 19.20 -6.75 7.67
CA LEU A 204 19.68 -6.88 6.29
C LEU A 204 18.64 -6.40 5.29
N LEU A 205 17.38 -6.81 5.42
CA LEU A 205 16.28 -6.37 4.56
C LEU A 205 16.04 -4.85 4.67
N THR A 206 16.17 -4.27 5.88
CA THR A 206 16.08 -2.82 6.07
C THR A 206 17.20 -2.10 5.34
N LYS A 207 18.42 -2.65 5.37
CA LYS A 207 19.57 -2.11 4.64
C LYS A 207 19.35 -2.18 3.13
N GLU A 208 18.90 -3.32 2.60
CA GLU A 208 18.55 -3.47 1.18
C GLU A 208 17.44 -2.49 0.77
N MET A 209 16.39 -2.35 1.56
CA MET A 209 15.32 -1.39 1.31
C MET A 209 15.85 0.04 1.23
N ILE A 210 16.70 0.47 2.17
CA ILE A 210 17.28 1.82 2.17
C ILE A 210 18.09 2.08 0.91
N ASN A 211 18.84 1.08 0.43
CA ASN A 211 19.70 1.22 -0.75
C ASN A 211 18.92 1.18 -2.07
N ASN A 212 17.82 0.41 -2.13
CA ASN A 212 17.17 0.02 -3.39
C ASN A 212 15.75 0.55 -3.55
N TYR A 213 15.23 1.41 -2.62
CA TYR A 213 13.89 1.95 -2.78
C TYR A 213 13.83 2.99 -3.91
N ILE A 214 12.69 3.00 -4.62
CA ILE A 214 12.43 4.03 -5.61
C ILE A 214 11.97 5.31 -4.91
N TYR A 215 12.77 6.35 -5.04
CA TYR A 215 12.41 7.70 -4.65
C TYR A 215 12.30 8.60 -5.89
N SER A 216 11.17 9.28 -6.02
CA SER A 216 11.00 10.39 -6.95
C SER A 216 10.44 11.60 -6.22
N SER A 217 10.71 12.79 -6.73
CA SER A 217 10.16 14.04 -6.20
C SER A 217 8.62 14.07 -6.17
N LEU A 218 7.97 13.26 -7.03
CA LEU A 218 6.53 13.09 -7.12
C LEU A 218 5.99 12.06 -6.11
N ASN A 219 6.82 11.12 -5.66
CA ASN A 219 6.40 10.08 -4.71
C ASN A 219 7.19 10.16 -3.39
N LYS A 220 7.00 11.26 -2.67
CA LYS A 220 7.60 11.47 -1.34
C LYS A 220 7.10 10.46 -0.29
N ASN A 221 5.95 9.81 -0.53
CA ASN A 221 5.37 8.85 0.40
C ASN A 221 6.30 7.66 0.66
N ASN A 222 7.00 7.15 -0.37
CA ASN A 222 7.93 6.03 -0.19
C ASN A 222 9.07 6.41 0.75
N LYS A 223 9.68 7.59 0.58
CA LYS A 223 10.76 8.09 1.45
C LYS A 223 10.30 8.17 2.91
N LYS A 224 9.09 8.68 3.15
CA LYS A 224 8.51 8.76 4.48
C LYS A 224 8.35 7.39 5.12
N ILE A 225 7.80 6.42 4.39
CA ILE A 225 7.59 5.05 4.89
C ILE A 225 8.93 4.35 5.15
N VAL A 226 9.89 4.49 4.24
CA VAL A 226 11.27 3.97 4.42
C VAL A 226 11.90 4.54 5.69
N THR A 227 11.75 5.85 5.93
CA THR A 227 12.24 6.50 7.16
C THR A 227 11.59 5.90 8.42
N GLN A 228 10.29 5.71 8.42
CA GLN A 228 9.56 5.08 9.53
C GLN A 228 10.05 3.66 9.81
N LEU A 229 10.28 2.86 8.75
CA LEU A 229 10.80 1.50 8.87
C LEU A 229 12.23 1.47 9.40
N ALA A 230 13.09 2.36 8.91
CA ALA A 230 14.45 2.49 9.42
C ALA A 230 14.46 2.85 10.91
N ILE A 231 13.57 3.74 11.35
CA ILE A 231 13.39 4.08 12.79
C ILE A 231 12.88 2.85 13.58
N ASN A 232 11.92 2.08 13.04
CA ASN A 232 11.44 0.86 13.71
C ASN A 232 12.56 -0.17 13.86
N CYS A 233 13.37 -0.37 12.81
CA CYS A 233 14.54 -1.23 12.88
C CYS A 233 15.57 -0.72 13.90
N LEU A 234 15.81 0.59 13.99
CA LEU A 234 16.67 1.19 15.01
C LEU A 234 16.14 0.92 16.42
N ILE A 235 14.85 1.06 16.67
CA ILE A 235 14.20 0.75 17.97
C ILE A 235 14.45 -0.73 18.35
N ILE A 236 14.29 -1.65 17.41
CA ILE A 236 14.54 -3.09 17.64
C ILE A 236 16.03 -3.35 17.86
N SER A 237 16.91 -2.70 17.11
CA SER A 237 18.37 -2.80 17.30
C SER A 237 18.82 -2.32 18.70
N ILE A 238 18.23 -1.23 19.20
CA ILE A 238 18.51 -0.73 20.57
C ILE A 238 18.02 -1.74 21.62
N LYS A 239 16.86 -2.36 21.43
CA LYS A 239 16.36 -3.41 22.33
C LYS A 239 17.28 -4.60 22.40
N ASN A 240 17.86 -4.99 21.27
CA ASN A 240 18.78 -6.13 21.14
C ASN A 240 20.24 -5.73 21.45
N GLU A 241 20.51 -4.47 21.80
CA GLU A 241 21.84 -3.93 22.13
C GLU A 241 22.87 -4.03 20.97
N GLU A 242 22.36 -4.06 19.74
CA GLU A 242 23.16 -4.14 18.51
C GLU A 242 23.69 -2.75 18.11
N PHE A 243 24.60 -2.21 18.90
CA PHE A 243 25.02 -0.82 18.80
C PHE A 243 25.76 -0.45 17.51
N GLN A 244 26.42 -1.39 16.85
CA GLN A 244 27.06 -1.14 15.54
C GLN A 244 25.98 -0.90 14.48
N ASN A 245 24.94 -1.74 14.48
CA ASN A 245 23.80 -1.59 13.58
C ASN A 245 23.04 -0.29 13.84
N CYS A 246 22.92 0.11 15.12
CA CYS A 246 22.33 1.40 15.49
C CYS A 246 23.08 2.59 14.86
N ASN A 247 24.41 2.57 14.87
CA ASN A 247 25.21 3.66 14.30
C ASN A 247 25.01 3.79 12.79
N TYR A 248 24.94 2.65 12.07
CA TYR A 248 24.61 2.63 10.65
C TYR A 248 23.22 3.23 10.39
N LEU A 249 22.19 2.72 11.10
CA LEU A 249 20.80 3.19 10.92
C LEU A 249 20.66 4.69 11.22
N ILE A 250 21.31 5.21 12.27
CA ILE A 250 21.30 6.65 12.58
C ILE A 250 21.86 7.46 11.43
N SER A 251 22.99 7.02 10.83
CA SER A 251 23.58 7.69 9.68
C SER A 251 22.61 7.75 8.50
N GLU A 252 21.97 6.63 8.17
CA GLU A 252 21.02 6.57 7.05
C GLU A 252 19.74 7.34 7.32
N ILE A 253 19.19 7.26 8.55
CA ILE A 253 17.99 8.02 8.91
C ILE A 253 18.25 9.53 8.83
N LYS A 254 19.43 10.01 9.24
CA LYS A 254 19.81 11.42 9.09
C LYS A 254 19.81 11.88 7.63
N LYS A 255 20.29 11.04 6.71
CA LYS A 255 20.24 11.31 5.26
C LYS A 255 18.78 11.34 4.75
N LEU A 256 17.95 10.40 5.20
CA LEU A 256 16.53 10.33 4.82
C LEU A 256 15.75 11.56 5.31
N LEU A 257 16.06 12.06 6.51
CA LEU A 257 15.40 13.23 7.10
C LEU A 257 15.96 14.57 6.61
N PHE A 258 17.08 14.57 5.92
CA PHE A 258 17.72 15.80 5.47
C PHE A 258 16.81 16.59 4.51
N ASN A 259 16.58 17.87 4.80
CA ASN A 259 15.68 18.79 4.07
C ASN A 259 14.21 18.33 3.97
N GLU A 260 13.75 17.46 4.87
CA GLU A 260 12.36 17.02 4.94
C GLU A 260 11.63 17.67 6.11
N LEU A 261 10.40 18.12 5.87
CA LEU A 261 9.52 18.71 6.91
C LEU A 261 8.64 17.62 7.55
N ASN A 262 9.22 16.48 7.88
CA ASN A 262 8.54 15.32 8.44
C ASN A 262 8.61 15.36 9.97
N TYR A 263 7.87 16.26 10.60
CA TYR A 263 7.95 16.52 12.04
C TYR A 263 7.72 15.28 12.92
N TYR A 264 6.83 14.39 12.51
CA TYR A 264 6.59 13.15 13.24
C TYR A 264 7.85 12.27 13.24
N GLU A 265 8.40 11.97 12.08
CA GLU A 265 9.59 11.13 11.93
C GLU A 265 10.81 11.75 12.63
N GLN A 266 10.97 13.07 12.53
CA GLN A 266 12.05 13.79 13.21
C GLN A 266 11.90 13.70 14.72
N THR A 267 10.68 13.82 15.25
CA THR A 267 10.42 13.74 16.70
C THR A 267 10.65 12.34 17.23
N VAL A 268 10.16 11.31 16.52
CA VAL A 268 10.39 9.90 16.88
C VAL A 268 11.87 9.56 16.82
N PHE A 269 12.57 10.05 15.79
CA PHE A 269 14.01 9.83 15.64
C PHE A 269 14.80 10.50 16.78
N LEU A 270 14.46 11.76 17.15
CA LEU A 270 15.08 12.45 18.28
C LEU A 270 14.92 11.67 19.60
N TYR A 271 13.71 11.14 19.83
CA TYR A 271 13.45 10.28 20.99
C TYR A 271 14.30 9.02 20.97
N THR A 272 14.35 8.35 19.83
CA THR A 272 15.05 7.07 19.68
C THR A 272 16.57 7.23 19.77
N GLU A 273 17.12 8.31 19.19
CA GLU A 273 18.54 8.67 19.33
C GLU A 273 18.87 8.95 20.81
N GLY A 274 18.00 9.70 21.50
CA GLY A 274 18.17 9.95 22.93
C GLY A 274 18.13 8.69 23.78
N TRP A 275 17.25 7.75 23.45
CA TRP A 275 17.18 6.45 24.13
C TRP A 275 18.46 5.60 23.91
N LEU A 276 19.01 5.58 22.71
CA LEU A 276 20.28 4.91 22.44
C LEU A 276 21.42 5.54 23.25
N GLU A 277 21.54 6.88 23.26
CA GLU A 277 22.54 7.58 24.04
C GLU A 277 22.39 7.29 25.52
N PHE A 278 21.18 7.28 26.05
CA PHE A 278 20.90 6.93 27.44
C PHE A 278 21.35 5.49 27.76
N LYS A 279 21.04 4.52 26.90
CA LYS A 279 21.50 3.12 27.07
C LYS A 279 23.03 3.00 27.03
N LYS A 280 23.68 3.81 26.20
CA LYS A 280 25.15 3.87 26.12
C LYS A 280 25.80 4.70 27.24
N LYS A 281 25.03 5.25 28.17
CA LYS A 281 25.48 6.14 29.23
C LYS A 281 26.18 7.39 28.70
N ILE A 282 25.73 7.90 27.56
CA ILE A 282 26.19 9.15 26.96
C ILE A 282 25.36 10.29 27.52
N ASP A 283 26.02 11.36 27.97
CA ASP A 283 25.35 12.55 28.48
C ASP A 283 24.43 13.19 27.45
N GLY A 284 23.27 13.68 27.92
CA GLY A 284 22.28 14.34 27.06
C GLY A 284 21.19 13.43 26.48
N GLY A 285 21.33 12.10 26.52
CA GLY A 285 20.33 11.16 25.98
C GLY A 285 18.96 11.35 26.62
N LYS A 286 18.89 11.47 27.94
CA LYS A 286 17.66 11.77 28.69
C LYS A 286 17.00 13.07 28.22
N ILE A 287 17.81 14.12 28.05
CA ILE A 287 17.33 15.45 27.63
C ILE A 287 16.72 15.38 26.22
N LYS A 288 17.32 14.61 25.29
CA LYS A 288 16.75 14.41 23.95
C LYS A 288 15.37 13.72 24.00
N MET A 289 15.22 12.68 24.83
CA MET A 289 13.93 12.01 25.01
C MET A 289 12.86 12.98 25.56
N GLU A 290 13.20 13.76 26.58
CA GLU A 290 12.30 14.75 27.17
C GLU A 290 11.91 15.86 26.19
N ARG A 291 12.84 16.32 25.35
CA ARG A 291 12.56 17.28 24.26
C ARG A 291 11.57 16.72 23.26
N ALA A 292 11.72 15.46 22.86
CA ALA A 292 10.78 14.83 21.95
C ALA A 292 9.37 14.70 22.55
N LEU A 293 9.27 14.34 23.84
CA LEU A 293 7.98 14.33 24.56
C LEU A 293 7.34 15.72 24.59
N LYS A 294 8.14 16.78 24.81
CA LYS A 294 7.65 18.15 24.76
C LYS A 294 7.11 18.54 23.39
N VAL A 295 7.73 18.08 22.29
CA VAL A 295 7.22 18.32 20.94
C VAL A 295 5.85 17.67 20.75
N PHE A 296 5.65 16.41 21.13
CA PHE A 296 4.34 15.75 21.04
C PHE A 296 3.26 16.51 21.84
N SER A 297 3.60 16.96 23.05
CA SER A 297 2.69 17.76 23.88
C SER A 297 2.33 19.09 23.23
N LEU A 298 3.30 19.83 22.67
CA LEU A 298 3.07 21.11 22.00
C LEU A 298 2.20 20.99 20.74
N LEU A 299 2.31 19.86 20.03
CA LEU A 299 1.50 19.57 18.86
C LEU A 299 0.13 18.94 19.18
N ASN A 300 -0.21 18.79 20.47
CA ASN A 300 -1.43 18.13 20.95
C ASN A 300 -1.58 16.66 20.49
N GLU A 301 -0.48 15.96 20.20
CA GLU A 301 -0.43 14.56 19.80
C GLU A 301 -0.49 13.66 21.06
N GLN A 302 -1.65 13.62 21.71
CA GLN A 302 -1.83 13.00 23.03
C GLN A 302 -1.52 11.49 23.03
N ASP A 303 -1.90 10.77 21.99
CA ASP A 303 -1.65 9.31 21.89
C ASP A 303 -0.15 9.02 21.81
N MET A 304 0.59 9.81 21.03
CA MET A 304 2.05 9.69 20.91
C MET A 304 2.73 10.10 22.21
N PHE A 305 2.30 11.21 22.82
CA PHE A 305 2.80 11.64 24.11
C PHE A 305 2.63 10.55 25.18
N ASN A 306 1.46 9.97 25.31
CA ASN A 306 1.17 8.92 26.29
C ASN A 306 2.06 7.68 26.07
N ARG A 307 2.13 7.17 24.83
CA ARG A 307 2.93 6.00 24.46
C ARG A 307 4.42 6.20 24.77
N TYR A 308 4.99 7.32 24.34
CA TYR A 308 6.41 7.58 24.55
C TYR A 308 6.73 7.97 25.99
N SER A 309 5.80 8.58 26.74
CA SER A 309 5.95 8.86 28.18
C SER A 309 5.96 7.59 29.02
N GLU A 310 5.11 6.61 28.68
CA GLU A 310 5.11 5.30 29.32
C GLU A 310 6.44 4.55 29.07
N HIS A 311 6.89 4.54 27.80
CA HIS A 311 8.19 3.95 27.46
C HIS A 311 9.33 4.66 28.20
N TYR A 312 9.32 6.00 28.27
CA TYR A 312 10.32 6.79 28.98
C TYR A 312 10.40 6.40 30.46
N LYS A 313 9.26 6.32 31.14
CA LYS A 313 9.19 5.88 32.56
C LYS A 313 9.82 4.50 32.72
N ASN A 314 9.41 3.53 31.89
CA ASN A 314 9.94 2.17 31.95
C ASN A 314 11.46 2.11 31.73
N VAL A 315 12.01 2.94 30.84
CA VAL A 315 13.45 3.01 30.56
C VAL A 315 14.22 3.62 31.74
N ILE A 316 13.68 4.68 32.36
CA ILE A 316 14.36 5.35 33.47
C ILE A 316 14.28 4.54 34.77
N ASP A 317 13.13 3.90 35.04
CA ASP A 317 12.92 3.12 36.27
C ASP A 317 13.72 1.79 36.27
N ASN A 318 13.98 1.19 35.10
CA ASN A 318 14.81 -0.02 34.97
C ASN A 318 16.33 0.25 35.17
N VAL A 319 16.75 1.48 35.36
CA VAL A 319 18.17 1.85 35.62
C VAL A 319 18.41 2.16 37.11
N LYS A 320 17.34 2.21 37.91
CA LYS A 320 17.45 2.24 39.38
C LYS A 320 17.61 0.84 39.94
#